data_0c25f3505637c63e339172ec706e9532
#
_entry.id   0c25f3505637c63e339172ec706e9532
#
_cell.length_a   1.000
_cell.length_b   1.000
_cell.length_c   1.000
_cell.angle_alpha   90.00
_cell.angle_beta   90.00
_cell.angle_gamma   90.00
#
_symmetry.space_group_name_H-M   'P 1'
#
loop_
_entity.id
_entity.type
_entity.pdbx_description
1 polymer ?
#
loop_
_entity_poly.entity_id
_entity_poly.type
_entity_poly.pdbx_seq_one_letter_code
_entity_poly.pdbx_strand_id
1 'polypeptide(L)'
;MNQFMGNPTKKLPMIERDGWLLPVEKELTARHESYLRALREIEKSAGSIVDYANGYRYFGWQRDEALEGWWFREWLPGAQDVYLLGDFNGWQRTSLRLDRNPEGVWSIFLPDAMYAERLTRGSLYKIHV
;
A
#
# COMPACT_ATOMS: atom_id res chain seq x y z
N MET A 1 -2.98 -25.66 2.12
CA MET A 1 -4.33 -26.24 2.20
C MET A 1 -5.07 -25.53 3.32
N ASN A 2 -5.93 -24.57 2.95
CA ASN A 2 -6.56 -23.63 3.87
C ASN A 2 -7.84 -24.21 4.47
N GLN A 3 -7.81 -24.46 5.76
CA GLN A 3 -9.04 -24.66 6.55
C GLN A 3 -9.10 -23.59 7.65
N PHE A 4 -9.44 -22.36 7.25
CA PHE A 4 -9.93 -21.34 8.18
C PHE A 4 -11.18 -20.65 7.59
N MET A 5 -12.13 -21.44 7.11
CA MET A 5 -13.50 -20.99 7.00
C MET A 5 -14.15 -21.12 8.37
N GLY A 6 -13.95 -20.14 9.23
CA GLY A 6 -14.63 -20.07 10.52
C GLY A 6 -16.12 -19.88 10.33
N ASN A 7 -16.89 -20.86 10.75
CA ASN A 7 -18.35 -20.78 10.86
C ASN A 7 -18.70 -19.59 11.76
N PRO A 8 -19.54 -18.60 11.33
CA PRO A 8 -19.79 -17.35 12.06
C PRO A 8 -20.52 -17.53 13.42
N THR A 9 -20.82 -18.76 13.82
CA THR A 9 -21.51 -19.08 15.08
C THR A 9 -20.64 -19.75 16.12
N LYS A 10 -19.33 -19.97 15.84
CA LYS A 10 -18.46 -20.66 16.81
C LYS A 10 -17.79 -19.63 17.71
N LYS A 11 -17.95 -19.85 19.02
CA LYS A 11 -17.29 -19.10 20.08
C LYS A 11 -15.78 -19.05 19.88
N LEU A 12 -15.16 -17.92 20.15
CA LEU A 12 -13.70 -17.81 20.03
C LEU A 12 -13.01 -18.74 21.05
N PRO A 13 -11.98 -19.49 20.65
CA PRO A 13 -11.28 -20.41 21.54
C PRO A 13 -10.72 -19.77 22.82
N MET A 14 -10.36 -18.51 22.79
CA MET A 14 -9.91 -17.78 23.97
C MET A 14 -11.02 -17.63 25.01
N ILE A 15 -12.26 -17.43 24.60
CA ILE A 15 -13.43 -17.30 25.48
C ILE A 15 -13.83 -18.67 26.05
N GLU A 16 -13.65 -19.76 25.29
CA GLU A 16 -13.87 -21.10 25.74
C GLU A 16 -12.87 -21.51 26.84
N ARG A 17 -11.63 -21.01 26.77
CA ARG A 17 -10.56 -21.29 27.72
C ARG A 17 -10.62 -20.42 28.97
N ASP A 18 -11.11 -19.21 28.83
CA ASP A 18 -11.19 -18.25 29.93
C ASP A 18 -12.58 -17.63 30.01
N GLY A 19 -13.38 -18.16 30.96
CA GLY A 19 -14.74 -17.69 31.21
C GLY A 19 -14.84 -16.25 31.71
N TRP A 20 -13.77 -15.64 32.19
CA TRP A 20 -13.74 -14.22 32.56
C TRP A 20 -13.90 -13.29 31.38
N LEU A 21 -13.68 -13.79 30.15
CA LEU A 21 -13.87 -13.02 28.91
C LEU A 21 -15.33 -12.99 28.44
N LEU A 22 -16.23 -13.76 29.03
CA LEU A 22 -17.66 -13.80 28.66
C LEU A 22 -18.34 -12.41 28.64
N PRO A 23 -18.11 -11.52 29.63
CA PRO A 23 -18.74 -10.18 29.61
C PRO A 23 -18.35 -9.33 28.41
N VAL A 24 -17.21 -9.60 27.75
CA VAL A 24 -16.68 -8.85 26.60
C VAL A 24 -16.64 -9.70 25.31
N GLU A 25 -17.36 -10.81 25.29
CA GLU A 25 -17.41 -11.72 24.13
C GLU A 25 -17.81 -11.03 22.84
N LYS A 26 -18.79 -10.13 22.91
CA LYS A 26 -19.29 -9.38 21.72
C LYS A 26 -18.20 -8.50 21.12
N GLU A 27 -17.47 -7.79 21.93
CA GLU A 27 -16.39 -6.90 21.52
C GLU A 27 -15.19 -7.70 20.95
N LEU A 28 -14.84 -8.80 21.57
CA LEU A 28 -13.78 -9.70 21.11
C LEU A 28 -14.14 -10.35 19.77
N THR A 29 -15.38 -10.80 19.61
CA THR A 29 -15.87 -11.37 18.36
C THR A 29 -15.87 -10.32 17.24
N ALA A 30 -16.36 -9.12 17.49
CA ALA A 30 -16.36 -8.02 16.51
C ALA A 30 -14.94 -7.64 16.06
N ARG A 31 -13.98 -7.61 16.99
CA ARG A 31 -12.57 -7.37 16.70
C ARG A 31 -11.99 -8.49 15.82
N HIS A 32 -12.24 -9.72 16.14
CA HIS A 32 -11.80 -10.86 15.35
C HIS A 32 -12.39 -10.87 13.94
N GLU A 33 -13.66 -10.59 13.80
CA GLU A 33 -14.31 -10.45 12.48
C GLU A 33 -13.73 -9.31 11.65
N SER A 34 -13.38 -8.19 12.30
CA SER A 34 -12.70 -7.07 11.65
C SER A 34 -11.31 -7.48 11.12
N TYR A 35 -10.56 -8.22 11.94
CA TYR A 35 -9.28 -8.80 11.52
C TYR A 35 -9.44 -9.74 10.31
N LEU A 36 -10.42 -10.65 10.34
CA LEU A 36 -10.67 -11.58 9.24
C LEU A 36 -11.10 -10.85 7.95
N ARG A 37 -11.84 -9.75 8.05
CA ARG A 37 -12.17 -8.92 6.89
C ARG A 37 -10.91 -8.30 6.28
N ALA A 38 -10.08 -7.67 7.10
CA ALA A 38 -8.83 -7.07 6.65
C ALA A 38 -7.90 -8.10 5.99
N LEU A 39 -7.78 -9.29 6.58
CA LEU A 39 -7.00 -10.39 6.02
C LEU A 39 -7.51 -10.81 4.63
N ARG A 40 -8.83 -10.99 4.48
CA ARG A 40 -9.44 -11.33 3.18
C ARG A 40 -9.19 -10.26 2.11
N GLU A 41 -9.26 -8.98 2.47
CA GLU A 41 -8.96 -7.90 1.53
C GLU A 41 -7.49 -7.90 1.09
N ILE A 42 -6.57 -8.16 2.02
CA ILE A 42 -5.14 -8.30 1.70
C ILE A 42 -4.91 -9.50 0.78
N GLU A 43 -5.46 -10.66 1.11
CA GLU A 43 -5.32 -11.88 0.30
C GLU A 43 -5.93 -11.71 -1.10
N LYS A 44 -7.07 -11.03 -1.20
CA LYS A 44 -7.72 -10.73 -2.48
C LYS A 44 -6.89 -9.77 -3.35
N SER A 45 -6.25 -8.77 -2.75
CA SER A 45 -5.49 -7.75 -3.48
C SER A 45 -4.07 -8.18 -3.84
N ALA A 46 -3.40 -8.92 -2.96
CA ALA A 46 -1.98 -9.26 -3.07
C ALA A 46 -1.68 -10.77 -3.10
N GLY A 47 -2.69 -11.63 -2.91
CA GLY A 47 -2.53 -13.09 -2.87
C GLY A 47 -2.18 -13.63 -1.49
N SER A 48 -1.32 -12.97 -0.73
CA SER A 48 -0.95 -13.35 0.63
C SER A 48 -0.47 -12.16 1.45
N ILE A 49 -0.40 -12.32 2.78
CA ILE A 49 0.24 -11.31 3.67
C ILE A 49 1.71 -11.11 3.31
N VAL A 50 2.41 -12.17 2.94
CA VAL A 50 3.83 -12.11 2.55
C VAL A 50 4.01 -11.29 1.28
N ASP A 51 3.15 -11.49 0.28
CA ASP A 51 3.18 -10.71 -0.96
C ASP A 51 2.82 -9.25 -0.69
N TYR A 52 1.83 -9.00 0.14
CA TYR A 52 1.48 -7.65 0.59
C TYR A 52 2.65 -6.95 1.31
N ALA A 53 3.38 -7.67 2.17
CA ALA A 53 4.54 -7.14 2.89
C ALA A 53 5.73 -6.81 1.97
N ASN A 54 5.74 -7.32 0.72
CA ASN A 54 6.75 -6.99 -0.29
C ASN A 54 6.45 -5.69 -1.05
N GLY A 55 5.70 -4.76 -0.47
CA GLY A 55 5.35 -3.47 -1.06
C GLY A 55 6.53 -2.63 -1.55
N TYR A 56 7.73 -2.85 -1.01
CA TYR A 56 8.96 -2.20 -1.47
C TYR A 56 9.29 -2.51 -2.94
N ARG A 57 8.74 -3.58 -3.51
CA ARG A 57 8.86 -3.93 -4.93
C ARG A 57 7.90 -3.17 -5.83
N TYR A 58 6.96 -2.46 -5.25
CA TYR A 58 5.94 -1.69 -5.94
C TYR A 58 6.04 -0.19 -5.65
N PHE A 59 6.21 0.17 -4.37
CA PHE A 59 6.33 1.55 -3.91
C PHE A 59 7.75 2.11 -4.10
N GLY A 60 7.86 3.41 -4.07
CA GLY A 60 9.09 4.12 -4.36
C GLY A 60 9.43 4.10 -5.85
N TRP A 61 10.70 4.15 -6.16
CA TRP A 61 11.21 4.12 -7.53
C TRP A 61 11.35 2.70 -8.05
N GLN A 62 10.66 2.40 -9.14
CA GLN A 62 10.71 1.10 -9.81
C GLN A 62 11.04 1.28 -11.29
N ARG A 63 12.08 0.61 -11.74
CA ARG A 63 12.46 0.60 -13.16
C ARG A 63 11.48 -0.22 -13.97
N ASP A 64 11.05 0.34 -15.09
CA ASP A 64 10.25 -0.36 -16.11
C ASP A 64 11.06 -0.42 -17.40
N GLU A 65 11.66 -1.60 -17.67
CA GLU A 65 12.50 -1.79 -18.84
C GLU A 65 11.67 -1.83 -20.13
N ALA A 66 10.44 -2.32 -20.07
CA ALA A 66 9.57 -2.43 -21.24
C ALA A 66 9.08 -1.05 -21.72
N LEU A 67 8.80 -0.15 -20.78
CA LEU A 67 8.38 1.22 -21.06
C LEU A 67 9.55 2.23 -21.10
N GLU A 68 10.77 1.76 -20.85
CA GLU A 68 11.98 2.57 -20.83
C GLU A 68 11.84 3.83 -19.94
N GLY A 69 11.64 3.60 -18.65
CA GLY A 69 11.47 4.69 -17.70
C GLY A 69 11.36 4.24 -16.25
N TRP A 70 10.95 5.17 -15.41
CA TRP A 70 10.82 4.96 -13.99
C TRP A 70 9.41 5.25 -13.53
N TRP A 71 8.83 4.31 -12.78
CA TRP A 71 7.66 4.55 -11.95
C TRP A 71 8.08 5.07 -10.59
N PHE A 72 7.37 6.09 -10.11
CA PHE A 72 7.35 6.47 -8.71
C PHE A 72 5.94 6.25 -8.16
N ARG A 73 5.82 5.54 -7.04
CA ARG A 73 4.55 5.26 -6.38
C ARG A 73 4.67 5.45 -4.88
N GLU A 74 3.63 6.04 -4.28
CA GLU A 74 3.55 6.23 -2.84
C GLU A 74 2.09 6.10 -2.38
N TRP A 75 1.88 5.56 -1.20
CA TRP A 75 0.57 5.44 -0.60
C TRP A 75 0.28 6.61 0.34
N LEU A 76 -0.58 7.51 -0.08
CA LEU A 76 -0.97 8.73 0.63
C LEU A 76 -2.49 8.92 0.56
N PRO A 77 -3.28 8.08 1.24
CA PRO A 77 -4.75 8.04 1.07
C PRO A 77 -5.44 9.34 1.49
N GLY A 78 -4.86 10.09 2.43
CA GLY A 78 -5.39 11.37 2.92
C GLY A 78 -4.97 12.60 2.11
N ALA A 79 -4.07 12.45 1.13
CA ALA A 79 -3.61 13.57 0.33
C ALA A 79 -4.68 14.03 -0.68
N GLN A 80 -4.76 15.33 -0.93
CA GLN A 80 -5.62 15.92 -1.96
C GLN A 80 -4.90 16.06 -3.29
N ASP A 81 -3.65 16.51 -3.24
CA ASP A 81 -2.74 16.60 -4.38
C ASP A 81 -1.34 16.16 -3.97
N VAL A 82 -0.62 15.52 -4.87
CA VAL A 82 0.75 15.08 -4.65
C VAL A 82 1.60 15.41 -5.86
N TYR A 83 2.75 16.02 -5.62
CA TYR A 83 3.72 16.41 -6.64
C TYR A 83 5.09 15.86 -6.32
N LEU A 84 5.82 15.47 -7.36
CA LEU A 84 7.20 15.03 -7.24
C LEU A 84 8.13 16.17 -7.65
N LEU A 85 9.18 16.41 -6.90
CA LEU A 85 10.21 17.40 -7.21
C LEU A 85 11.60 16.89 -6.86
N GLY A 86 12.58 17.34 -7.59
CA GLY A 86 13.97 16.93 -7.38
C GLY A 86 14.90 17.48 -8.45
N ASP A 87 16.11 16.91 -8.50
CA ASP A 87 17.15 17.29 -9.46
C ASP A 87 16.66 17.20 -10.91
N PHE A 88 15.76 16.23 -11.19
CA PHE A 88 15.23 15.95 -12.53
C PHE A 88 14.24 16.98 -13.06
N ASN A 89 13.65 17.84 -12.21
CA ASN A 89 12.71 18.89 -12.64
C ASN A 89 13.08 20.28 -12.11
N GLY A 90 14.33 20.49 -11.70
CA GLY A 90 14.80 21.77 -11.17
C GLY A 90 14.11 22.16 -9.85
N TRP A 91 13.64 21.21 -9.06
CA TRP A 91 12.97 21.41 -7.77
C TRP A 91 11.65 22.21 -7.88
N GLN A 92 11.01 22.17 -9.05
CA GLN A 92 9.72 22.81 -9.25
C GLN A 92 8.61 22.03 -8.52
N ARG A 93 7.89 22.71 -7.62
CA ARG A 93 6.96 22.08 -6.68
C ARG A 93 5.71 21.51 -7.32
N THR A 94 5.26 22.05 -8.44
CA THR A 94 3.93 21.75 -9.01
C THR A 94 3.97 21.32 -10.47
N SER A 95 5.15 21.02 -11.03
CA SER A 95 5.27 20.63 -12.44
C SER A 95 5.00 19.15 -12.71
N LEU A 96 5.22 18.30 -11.71
CA LEU A 96 5.03 16.83 -11.83
C LEU A 96 3.98 16.34 -10.84
N ARG A 97 2.69 16.50 -11.21
CA ARG A 97 1.57 15.99 -10.43
C ARG A 97 1.42 14.48 -10.61
N LEU A 98 1.22 13.77 -9.50
CA LEU A 98 0.93 12.34 -9.51
C LEU A 98 -0.57 12.08 -9.71
N ASP A 99 -0.89 10.94 -10.31
CA ASP A 99 -2.24 10.43 -10.45
C ASP A 99 -2.59 9.52 -9.27
N ARG A 100 -3.81 9.68 -8.74
CA ARG A 100 -4.33 8.91 -7.61
C ARG A 100 -5.25 7.80 -8.07
N ASN A 101 -5.04 6.57 -7.58
CA ASN A 101 -5.98 5.49 -7.75
C ASN A 101 -7.03 5.42 -6.59
N PRO A 102 -8.08 4.58 -6.70
CA PRO A 102 -9.11 4.47 -5.66
C PRO A 102 -8.58 4.03 -4.29
N GLU A 103 -7.49 3.28 -4.23
CA GLU A 103 -6.86 2.78 -3.01
C GLU A 103 -5.98 3.82 -2.30
N GLY A 104 -5.82 5.00 -2.89
CA GLY A 104 -4.98 6.08 -2.35
C GLY A 104 -3.51 5.97 -2.69
N VAL A 105 -3.16 5.19 -3.70
CA VAL A 105 -1.82 5.14 -4.28
C VAL A 105 -1.68 6.25 -5.31
N TRP A 106 -0.64 7.04 -5.16
CA TRP A 106 -0.25 8.09 -6.09
C TRP A 106 0.91 7.61 -6.94
N SER A 107 0.85 7.83 -8.24
CA SER A 107 1.86 7.36 -9.19
C SER A 107 2.17 8.35 -10.29
N ILE A 108 3.40 8.29 -10.80
CA ILE A 108 3.85 9.00 -11.99
C ILE A 108 4.87 8.15 -12.73
N PHE A 109 4.85 8.22 -14.05
CA PHE A 109 5.85 7.62 -14.90
C PHE A 109 6.76 8.69 -15.53
N LEU A 110 8.06 8.51 -15.40
CA LEU A 110 9.08 9.40 -15.96
C LEU A 110 9.85 8.65 -17.06
N PRO A 111 9.57 8.91 -18.35
CA PRO A 111 10.22 8.24 -19.46
C PRO A 111 11.67 8.66 -19.64
N ASP A 112 12.54 7.74 -20.03
CA ASP A 112 13.95 8.00 -20.31
C ASP A 112 14.12 9.06 -21.39
N ALA A 113 13.24 9.10 -22.39
CA ALA A 113 13.29 10.09 -23.46
C ALA A 113 13.34 11.55 -22.96
N MET A 114 12.77 11.80 -21.75
CA MET A 114 12.74 13.14 -21.14
C MET A 114 13.68 13.28 -19.94
N TYR A 115 13.96 12.20 -19.22
CA TYR A 115 14.57 12.28 -17.89
C TYR A 115 15.88 11.48 -17.72
N ALA A 116 16.33 10.68 -18.71
CA ALA A 116 17.50 9.80 -18.58
C ALA A 116 18.78 10.54 -18.11
N GLU A 117 19.00 11.75 -18.56
CA GLU A 117 20.19 12.55 -18.17
C GLU A 117 20.03 13.26 -16.82
N ARG A 118 18.82 13.40 -16.32
CA ARG A 118 18.49 14.18 -15.11
C ARG A 118 18.05 13.33 -13.93
N LEU A 119 17.46 12.17 -14.21
CA LEU A 119 17.05 11.18 -13.21
C LEU A 119 18.03 10.00 -13.24
N THR A 120 19.06 10.09 -12.42
CA THR A 120 20.15 9.12 -12.33
C THR A 120 20.24 8.56 -10.93
N ARG A 121 21.02 7.50 -10.76
CA ARG A 121 21.30 6.97 -9.43
C ARG A 121 21.97 8.05 -8.56
N GLY A 122 21.37 8.32 -7.40
CA GLY A 122 21.81 9.37 -6.50
C GLY A 122 21.10 10.71 -6.67
N SER A 123 20.21 10.86 -7.65
CA SER A 123 19.35 12.05 -7.76
C SER A 123 18.54 12.24 -6.47
N LEU A 124 18.49 13.46 -5.98
CA LEU A 124 17.70 13.83 -4.81
C LEU A 124 16.26 14.15 -5.21
N TYR A 125 15.32 13.82 -4.35
CA TYR A 125 13.90 14.12 -4.56
C TYR A 125 13.16 14.40 -3.26
N LYS A 126 12.00 15.01 -3.38
CA LYS A 126 10.99 15.19 -2.33
C LYS A 126 9.60 15.01 -2.91
N ILE A 127 8.65 14.84 -2.03
CA ILE A 127 7.22 14.85 -2.33
C ILE A 127 6.63 16.11 -1.72
N HIS A 128 5.84 16.82 -2.50
CA HIS A 128 5.03 17.96 -2.06
C HIS A 128 3.57 17.54 -2.00
N VAL A 129 2.96 17.62 -0.82
CA VAL A 129 1.59 17.20 -0.53
C VAL A 129 0.76 18.42 -0.16
#